data_0d0ee6c0d36f17e0ec61b5744968ef6f
#
_entry.id   0d0ee6c0d36f17e0ec61b5744968ef6f
#
_cell.length_a   1.000
_cell.length_b   1.000
_cell.length_c   1.000
_cell.angle_alpha   90.00
_cell.angle_beta   90.00
_cell.angle_gamma   90.00
#
_symmetry.space_group_name_H-M   'P 1'
#
loop_
_entity.id
_entity.type
_entity.pdbx_description
1 polymer ?
#
loop_
_entity_poly.entity_id
_entity_poly.type
_entity_poly.pdbx_seq_one_letter_code
_entity_poly.pdbx_strand_id
1 'polypeptide(L)'
;MGMPGGSDSNEKAVSASPDKQLPPSDVLEITPVYEALGHSRRRYLCYTLLEDSEYSLTDLATKIAAWENDVPEHAVTEDQCEDVYVSLYHAHVPRLVDEGVITFDETTERITTAEHAEQVLAALEGIGSSLDLDQEAHARR
;
A
#
# COMPACT_ATOMS: atom_id res chain seq x y z
N MET A 1 -36.89 30.40 5.17
CA MET A 1 -36.58 30.35 4.98
C MET A 1 -36.31 30.02 4.84
N GLY A 2 -35.86 29.71 5.05
CA GLY A 2 -35.34 29.34 4.98
C GLY A 2 -34.77 28.80 4.97
N MET A 3 -34.46 28.67 5.04
CA MET A 3 -33.88 28.27 4.97
C MET A 3 -33.33 27.90 4.91
N PRO A 4 -33.26 27.77 5.01
CA PRO A 4 -32.58 27.51 4.91
C PRO A 4 -32.09 27.29 4.76
N GLY A 5 -31.60 27.10 4.86
CA GLY A 5 -31.24 27.10 4.77
C GLY A 5 -30.79 26.82 4.71
N GLY A 6 -30.36 26.52 4.59
CA GLY A 6 -30.07 26.38 4.55
C GLY A 6 -29.65 25.95 4.53
N SER A 7 -29.37 25.72 4.43
CA SER A 7 -29.03 25.52 4.39
C SER A 7 -28.61 25.08 4.29
N ASP A 8 -28.41 24.85 4.23
CA ASP A 8 -28.08 24.62 4.06
C ASP A 8 -27.58 24.24 3.77
N SER A 9 -27.43 24.02 3.72
CA SER A 9 -27.02 23.89 3.38
C SER A 9 -26.42 23.65 3.04
N ASN A 10 -26.09 23.47 2.99
CA ASN A 10 -25.64 23.46 2.65
C ASN A 10 -25.14 23.25 2.57
N GLU A 11 -24.81 22.79 2.66
CA GLU A 11 -24.48 22.68 2.79
C GLU A 11 -24.02 22.31 2.70
N LYS A 12 -23.92 22.10 2.59
CA LYS A 12 -23.52 21.82 2.58
C LYS A 12 -22.84 21.47 2.39
N ALA A 13 -22.58 21.39 2.39
CA ALA A 13 -21.95 21.21 2.28
C ALA A 13 -21.30 21.00 2.26
N VAL A 14 -20.92 20.86 2.34
CA VAL A 14 -20.27 20.77 2.42
C VAL A 14 -19.80 20.63 2.83
N SER A 15 -19.47 20.45 3.13
CA SER A 15 -19.10 20.40 3.65
C SER A 15 -18.97 20.27 4.27
N ALA A 16 -18.72 20.10 4.62
CA ALA A 16 -18.60 19.93 5.27
C ALA A 16 -18.73 19.93 6.06
N SER A 17 -18.84 19.75 6.44
CA SER A 17 -18.99 19.56 7.16
C SER A 17 -18.82 19.14 7.86
N PRO A 18 -18.42 19.40 8.25
CA PRO A 18 -18.07 18.40 8.97
C PRO A 18 -18.73 17.60 9.83
N ASP A 19 -19.22 17.52 10.17
CA ASP A 19 -19.76 16.73 10.59
C ASP A 19 -20.55 16.30 10.08
N LYS A 20 -20.77 16.96 9.74
CA LYS A 20 -21.42 16.44 9.13
C LYS A 20 -21.37 15.38 9.18
N GLN A 21 -21.14 15.46 9.17
CA GLN A 21 -21.01 14.28 9.43
C GLN A 21 -19.83 13.67 9.05
N LEU A 22 -19.14 13.02 9.93
CA LEU A 22 -17.97 12.28 9.59
C LEU A 22 -18.36 11.08 8.75
N PRO A 23 -17.54 10.71 7.76
CA PRO A 23 -17.76 9.48 7.04
C PRO A 23 -17.66 8.26 7.95
N PRO A 24 -18.23 7.13 7.56
CA PRO A 24 -18.04 5.88 8.29
C PRO A 24 -16.55 5.51 8.39
N SER A 25 -16.21 4.68 9.36
CA SER A 25 -14.83 4.29 9.60
C SER A 25 -14.15 3.70 8.37
N ASP A 26 -14.87 2.88 7.60
CA ASP A 26 -14.29 2.26 6.42
C ASP A 26 -13.96 3.29 5.34
N VAL A 27 -14.69 4.39 5.27
CA VAL A 27 -14.37 5.48 4.35
C VAL A 27 -13.16 6.25 4.87
N LEU A 28 -13.03 6.42 6.18
CA LEU A 28 -11.88 7.09 6.76
C LEU A 28 -10.59 6.32 6.55
N GLU A 29 -10.68 5.03 6.24
CA GLU A 29 -9.51 4.19 6.04
C GLU A 29 -9.00 4.23 4.59
N ILE A 30 -9.42 5.21 3.84
CA ILE A 30 -8.95 5.38 2.47
C ILE A 30 -7.47 5.78 2.42
N THR A 31 -6.98 6.43 3.48
CA THR A 31 -5.58 6.84 3.53
C THR A 31 -4.60 5.67 3.41
N PRO A 32 -4.81 4.54 4.09
CA PRO A 32 -3.93 3.39 3.89
C PRO A 32 -3.89 2.93 2.44
N VAL A 33 -5.03 2.94 1.76
CA VAL A 33 -5.09 2.58 0.34
C VAL A 33 -4.27 3.56 -0.48
N TYR A 34 -4.47 4.86 -0.22
CA TYR A 34 -3.78 5.90 -0.95
C TYR A 34 -2.26 5.82 -0.75
N GLU A 35 -1.83 5.59 0.49
CA GLU A 35 -0.41 5.47 0.78
C GLU A 35 0.22 4.27 0.08
N ALA A 36 -0.51 3.15 0.03
CA ALA A 36 -0.01 1.97 -0.68
C ALA A 36 0.08 2.22 -2.17
N LEU A 37 -0.88 2.95 -2.75
CA LEU A 37 -0.89 3.26 -4.17
C LEU A 37 0.18 4.27 -4.58
N GLY A 38 0.63 5.09 -3.64
CA GLY A 38 1.42 6.27 -3.97
C GLY A 38 2.85 6.00 -4.39
N HIS A 39 3.33 4.77 -4.31
CA HIS A 39 4.71 4.46 -4.66
C HIS A 39 4.82 3.06 -5.22
N SER A 40 5.58 2.90 -6.32
CA SER A 40 5.66 1.61 -7.01
C SER A 40 6.18 0.49 -6.11
N ARG A 41 7.16 0.76 -5.24
CA ARG A 41 7.68 -0.28 -4.35
C ARG A 41 6.65 -0.69 -3.30
N ARG A 42 5.82 0.25 -2.84
CA ARG A 42 4.75 -0.10 -1.91
C ARG A 42 3.69 -0.95 -2.60
N ARG A 43 3.34 -0.62 -3.84
CA ARG A 43 2.41 -1.45 -4.60
C ARG A 43 2.96 -2.85 -4.80
N TYR A 44 4.26 -2.94 -5.15
CA TYR A 44 4.89 -4.26 -5.33
C TYR A 44 4.79 -5.10 -4.07
N LEU A 45 5.14 -4.50 -2.92
CA LEU A 45 5.04 -5.18 -1.64
C LEU A 45 3.63 -5.71 -1.41
N CYS A 46 2.63 -4.89 -1.64
CA CYS A 46 1.24 -5.28 -1.42
C CYS A 46 0.80 -6.36 -2.40
N TYR A 47 1.22 -6.30 -3.66
CA TYR A 47 0.91 -7.37 -4.61
C TYR A 47 1.51 -8.70 -4.16
N THR A 48 2.71 -8.67 -3.60
CA THR A 48 3.33 -9.88 -3.06
C THR A 48 2.44 -10.50 -1.98
N LEU A 49 1.84 -9.66 -1.14
CA LEU A 49 0.98 -10.13 -0.05
C LEU A 49 -0.36 -10.66 -0.54
N LEU A 50 -0.71 -10.46 -1.82
CA LEU A 50 -1.89 -11.13 -2.38
C LEU A 50 -1.70 -12.64 -2.46
N GLU A 51 -0.44 -13.09 -2.61
CA GLU A 51 -0.15 -14.52 -2.71
C GLU A 51 0.21 -15.11 -1.35
N ASP A 52 1.03 -14.39 -0.58
CA ASP A 52 1.52 -14.87 0.71
C ASP A 52 1.23 -13.82 1.76
N SER A 53 0.57 -14.19 2.84
CA SER A 53 0.27 -13.26 3.92
C SER A 53 1.51 -12.90 4.74
N GLU A 54 2.64 -13.53 4.46
CA GLU A 54 3.89 -13.29 5.17
C GLU A 54 5.06 -13.37 4.20
N TYR A 55 6.03 -12.45 4.32
CA TYR A 55 7.13 -12.41 3.38
C TYR A 55 8.40 -11.86 4.04
N SER A 56 9.56 -12.32 3.57
CA SER A 56 10.86 -11.86 4.07
C SER A 56 11.25 -10.54 3.40
N LEU A 57 11.72 -9.58 4.19
CA LEU A 57 12.16 -8.29 3.66
C LEU A 57 13.31 -8.46 2.65
N THR A 58 14.26 -9.34 2.95
CA THR A 58 15.40 -9.58 2.07
C THR A 58 14.95 -10.18 0.73
N ASP A 59 14.05 -11.15 0.80
CA ASP A 59 13.53 -11.78 -0.42
C ASP A 59 12.74 -10.76 -1.25
N LEU A 60 11.97 -9.92 -0.58
CA LEU A 60 11.21 -8.88 -1.26
C LEU A 60 12.14 -7.88 -1.94
N ALA A 61 13.21 -7.47 -1.26
CA ALA A 61 14.17 -6.54 -1.84
C ALA A 61 14.80 -7.11 -3.11
N THR A 62 15.18 -8.39 -3.08
CA THR A 62 15.74 -9.05 -4.25
C THR A 62 14.74 -9.09 -5.40
N LYS A 63 13.50 -9.41 -5.07
CA LYS A 63 12.45 -9.54 -6.07
C LYS A 63 12.15 -8.19 -6.74
N ILE A 64 12.05 -7.14 -5.95
CA ILE A 64 11.83 -5.79 -6.47
C ILE A 64 13.01 -5.33 -7.32
N ALA A 65 14.24 -5.59 -6.84
CA ALA A 65 15.43 -5.21 -7.59
C ALA A 65 15.47 -5.91 -8.95
N ALA A 66 15.08 -7.18 -9.00
CA ALA A 66 15.01 -7.93 -10.24
C ALA A 66 14.01 -7.27 -11.19
N TRP A 67 12.85 -6.90 -10.69
CA TRP A 67 11.85 -6.26 -11.52
C TRP A 67 12.29 -4.89 -12.01
N GLU A 68 12.85 -4.07 -11.12
CA GLU A 68 13.25 -2.71 -11.48
C GLU A 68 14.40 -2.66 -12.47
N ASN A 69 15.27 -3.66 -12.42
CA ASN A 69 16.45 -3.72 -13.28
C ASN A 69 16.28 -4.65 -14.47
N ASP A 70 15.11 -5.26 -14.58
CA ASP A 70 14.76 -6.16 -15.69
C ASP A 70 15.78 -7.28 -15.84
N VAL A 71 16.09 -7.94 -14.73
CA VAL A 71 17.00 -9.08 -14.70
C VAL A 71 16.37 -10.19 -13.85
N PRO A 72 16.78 -11.44 -14.05
CA PRO A 72 16.32 -12.52 -13.17
C PRO A 72 16.91 -12.35 -11.76
N GLU A 73 16.25 -12.96 -10.78
CA GLU A 73 16.66 -12.74 -9.38
C GLU A 73 18.11 -13.16 -9.14
N HIS A 74 18.57 -14.22 -9.79
CA HIS A 74 19.93 -14.69 -9.59
C HIS A 74 20.98 -13.75 -10.18
N ALA A 75 20.56 -12.78 -11.01
CA ALA A 75 21.45 -11.81 -11.63
C ALA A 75 21.43 -10.46 -10.91
N VAL A 76 20.61 -10.31 -9.86
CA VAL A 76 20.58 -9.09 -9.08
C VAL A 76 21.91 -8.92 -8.35
N THR A 77 22.52 -7.72 -8.48
CA THR A 77 23.77 -7.44 -7.79
C THR A 77 23.50 -7.08 -6.34
N GLU A 78 24.58 -7.18 -5.53
CA GLU A 78 24.49 -6.81 -4.13
C GLU A 78 24.05 -5.36 -3.96
N ASP A 79 24.61 -4.47 -4.78
CA ASP A 79 24.26 -3.04 -4.71
C ASP A 79 22.81 -2.79 -5.08
N GLN A 80 22.30 -3.50 -6.09
CA GLN A 80 20.89 -3.35 -6.49
C GLN A 80 19.97 -3.81 -5.38
N CYS A 81 20.29 -4.93 -4.76
CA CYS A 81 19.47 -5.46 -3.67
C CYS A 81 19.52 -4.53 -2.46
N GLU A 82 20.70 -4.03 -2.12
CA GLU A 82 20.85 -3.15 -0.97
C GLU A 82 20.11 -1.83 -1.14
N ASP A 83 20.13 -1.28 -2.34
CA ASP A 83 19.41 -0.03 -2.61
C ASP A 83 17.91 -0.18 -2.31
N VAL A 84 17.32 -1.28 -2.77
CA VAL A 84 15.90 -1.54 -2.51
C VAL A 84 15.69 -1.85 -1.03
N TYR A 85 16.55 -2.67 -0.44
CA TYR A 85 16.42 -3.06 0.97
C TYR A 85 16.40 -1.82 1.88
N VAL A 86 17.35 -0.91 1.68
CA VAL A 86 17.46 0.30 2.51
C VAL A 86 16.21 1.15 2.36
N SER A 87 15.73 1.31 1.13
CA SER A 87 14.51 2.06 0.86
C SER A 87 13.29 1.44 1.55
N LEU A 88 13.15 0.12 1.46
CA LEU A 88 12.05 -0.58 2.11
C LEU A 88 12.13 -0.45 3.62
N TYR A 89 13.31 -0.69 4.18
CA TYR A 89 13.49 -0.72 5.64
C TYR A 89 13.24 0.65 6.26
N HIS A 90 13.78 1.71 5.63
CA HIS A 90 13.76 3.03 6.25
C HIS A 90 12.59 3.91 5.84
N ALA A 91 11.92 3.60 4.74
CA ALA A 91 10.86 4.46 4.24
C ALA A 91 9.53 3.73 4.05
N HIS A 92 9.52 2.67 3.25
CA HIS A 92 8.25 2.09 2.82
C HIS A 92 7.60 1.18 3.85
N VAL A 93 8.37 0.32 4.49
CA VAL A 93 7.84 -0.56 5.53
C VAL A 93 7.32 0.26 6.70
N PRO A 94 8.08 1.24 7.24
CA PRO A 94 7.54 2.05 8.34
C PRO A 94 6.25 2.79 7.95
N ARG A 95 6.16 3.29 6.73
CA ARG A 95 4.95 3.98 6.29
C ARG A 95 3.75 3.04 6.27
N LEU A 96 3.91 1.84 5.75
CA LEU A 96 2.82 0.89 5.69
C LEU A 96 2.46 0.35 7.08
N VAL A 97 3.44 0.24 7.98
CA VAL A 97 3.15 -0.11 9.37
C VAL A 97 2.32 0.98 10.04
N ASP A 98 2.71 2.24 9.84
CA ASP A 98 1.98 3.37 10.42
C ASP A 98 0.53 3.42 9.94
N GLU A 99 0.30 3.02 8.70
CA GLU A 99 -1.04 3.03 8.12
C GLU A 99 -1.84 1.76 8.43
N GLY A 100 -1.26 0.84 9.19
CA GLY A 100 -1.98 -0.37 9.59
C GLY A 100 -2.14 -1.39 8.48
N VAL A 101 -1.33 -1.30 7.43
CA VAL A 101 -1.39 -2.23 6.30
C VAL A 101 -0.60 -3.50 6.58
N ILE A 102 0.55 -3.36 7.22
CA ILE A 102 1.42 -4.49 7.53
C ILE A 102 1.94 -4.38 8.95
N THR A 103 2.43 -5.50 9.47
CA THR A 103 3.29 -5.52 10.65
C THR A 103 4.69 -5.95 10.21
N PHE A 104 5.69 -5.58 10.99
CA PHE A 104 7.07 -5.89 10.68
C PHE A 104 7.80 -6.32 11.93
N ASP A 105 8.37 -7.53 11.90
CA ASP A 105 9.15 -8.06 13.01
C ASP A 105 10.62 -7.75 12.73
N GLU A 106 11.20 -6.83 13.51
CA GLU A 106 12.57 -6.38 13.27
C GLU A 106 13.62 -7.46 13.55
N THR A 107 13.28 -8.45 14.35
CA THR A 107 14.21 -9.54 14.66
C THR A 107 14.35 -10.51 13.50
N THR A 108 13.21 -10.92 12.94
CA THR A 108 13.18 -11.88 11.83
C THR A 108 13.10 -11.21 10.48
N GLU A 109 12.79 -9.91 10.46
CA GLU A 109 12.55 -9.13 9.25
C GLU A 109 11.42 -9.70 8.40
N ARG A 110 10.39 -10.22 9.06
CA ARG A 110 9.21 -10.75 8.38
C ARG A 110 8.12 -9.68 8.34
N ILE A 111 7.50 -9.57 7.18
CA ILE A 111 6.38 -8.67 6.92
C ILE A 111 5.11 -9.51 6.91
N THR A 112 4.10 -9.10 7.68
CA THR A 112 2.80 -9.77 7.66
C THR A 112 1.69 -8.75 7.49
N THR A 113 0.49 -9.23 7.12
CA THR A 113 -0.65 -8.36 6.92
C THR A 113 -1.17 -7.86 8.27
N ALA A 114 -1.71 -6.62 8.28
CA ALA A 114 -2.30 -6.01 9.46
C ALA A 114 -3.78 -5.73 9.21
N GLU A 115 -4.39 -4.94 10.10
CA GLU A 115 -5.86 -4.80 10.09
C GLU A 115 -6.40 -4.12 8.83
N HIS A 116 -5.66 -3.23 8.19
CA HIS A 116 -6.13 -2.54 6.99
C HIS A 116 -5.69 -3.20 5.70
N ALA A 117 -5.00 -4.34 5.79
CA ALA A 117 -4.47 -5.02 4.61
C ALA A 117 -5.58 -5.43 3.65
N GLU A 118 -6.68 -5.94 4.18
CA GLU A 118 -7.76 -6.46 3.33
C GLU A 118 -8.28 -5.41 2.39
N GLN A 119 -8.50 -4.20 2.89
CA GLN A 119 -9.01 -3.10 2.09
C GLN A 119 -8.02 -2.68 1.01
N VAL A 120 -6.75 -2.58 1.39
CA VAL A 120 -5.69 -2.19 0.47
C VAL A 120 -5.53 -3.22 -0.64
N LEU A 121 -5.49 -4.50 -0.25
CA LEU A 121 -5.29 -5.57 -1.22
C LEU A 121 -6.48 -5.68 -2.18
N ALA A 122 -7.70 -5.49 -1.67
CA ALA A 122 -8.88 -5.51 -2.53
C ALA A 122 -8.84 -4.38 -3.56
N ALA A 123 -8.42 -3.19 -3.14
CA ALA A 123 -8.32 -2.04 -4.05
C ALA A 123 -7.23 -2.28 -5.10
N LEU A 124 -6.08 -2.80 -4.67
CA LEU A 124 -4.95 -3.02 -5.57
C LEU A 124 -5.20 -4.13 -6.57
N GLU A 125 -5.96 -5.14 -6.18
CA GLU A 125 -6.24 -6.26 -7.08
C GLU A 125 -6.97 -5.77 -8.33
N GLY A 126 -7.93 -4.87 -8.17
CA GLY A 126 -8.63 -4.31 -9.31
C GLY A 126 -7.74 -3.42 -10.18
N ILE A 127 -6.85 -2.66 -9.55
CA ILE A 127 -5.92 -1.79 -10.25
C ILE A 127 -4.86 -2.61 -10.98
N GLY A 128 -4.35 -3.65 -10.32
CA GLY A 128 -3.29 -4.46 -10.89
C GLY A 128 -3.67 -5.07 -12.22
N SER A 129 -4.87 -5.63 -12.30
CA SER A 129 -5.30 -6.32 -13.51
C SER A 129 -5.55 -5.38 -14.68
N SER A 130 -5.67 -4.07 -14.46
CA SER A 130 -5.97 -3.14 -15.55
C SER A 130 -4.89 -2.08 -15.76
N LEU A 131 -4.17 -1.69 -14.72
CA LEU A 131 -3.22 -0.57 -14.83
C LEU A 131 -1.78 -0.96 -14.49
N ASP A 132 -1.58 -2.05 -13.79
CA ASP A 132 -0.28 -2.40 -13.20
C ASP A 132 0.07 -3.86 -13.49
N LEU A 133 -0.40 -4.39 -14.60
CA LEU A 133 -0.34 -5.83 -14.88
C LEU A 133 1.06 -6.41 -14.81
N ASP A 134 2.04 -5.73 -15.38
CA ASP A 134 3.42 -6.24 -15.41
C ASP A 134 3.98 -6.33 -14.00
N GLN A 135 3.75 -5.30 -13.19
CA GLN A 135 4.25 -5.28 -11.82
C GLN A 135 3.56 -6.34 -10.96
N GLU A 136 2.24 -6.41 -11.07
CA GLU A 136 1.47 -7.39 -10.30
C GLU A 136 1.90 -8.81 -10.66
N ALA A 137 2.01 -9.09 -11.95
CA ALA A 137 2.38 -10.44 -12.40
C ALA A 137 3.77 -10.84 -11.88
N HIS A 138 4.72 -9.91 -11.91
CA HIS A 138 6.07 -10.19 -11.40
C HIS A 138 6.06 -10.42 -9.89
N ALA A 139 5.32 -9.60 -9.16
CA ALA A 139 5.25 -9.70 -7.71
C ALA A 139 4.61 -11.01 -7.25
N ARG A 140 3.66 -11.51 -8.04
CA ARG A 140 2.88 -12.69 -7.66
C ARG A 140 3.47 -14.01 -8.14
N ARG A 141 4.62 -13.99 -8.77
CA ARG A 141 5.28 -15.22 -9.21
C ARG A 141 5.64 -16.14 -8.06
#